data_c42139b9c213d1ab7af6fbd63a7e5f2c
#
_entry.id   c42139b9c213d1ab7af6fbd63a7e5f2c
#
_cell.length_a   1.000
_cell.length_b   1.000
_cell.length_c   1.000
_cell.angle_alpha   90.00
_cell.angle_beta   90.00
_cell.angle_gamma   90.00
#
_symmetry.space_group_name_H-M   'P 1'
#
loop_
_entity.id
_entity.type
_entity.pdbx_description
1 polymer ?
#
loop_
_entity_poly.entity_id
_entity_poly.type
_entity_poly.pdbx_seq_one_letter_code
_entity_poly.pdbx_strand_id
1 'polypeptide(L)' 'MLVLVQAAESVTCPYCGQANELVVDTSVPSQRFTTDCEVCCRPFEVFVECEPGEVLSLNVQAN' A
#
# COMPACT_ATOMS: atom_id res chain seq x y z
N MET A 1 -24.34 1.10 11.05
CA MET A 1 -23.07 0.51 11.48
C MET A 1 -22.02 0.80 10.42
N LEU A 2 -20.88 1.31 10.84
CA LEU A 2 -19.79 1.55 9.93
C LEU A 2 -18.96 0.29 9.76
N VAL A 3 -18.80 -0.12 8.53
CA VAL A 3 -17.89 -1.22 8.19
C VAL A 3 -16.58 -0.59 7.70
N LEU A 4 -15.52 -0.85 8.43
CA LEU A 4 -14.20 -0.39 8.00
C LEU A 4 -13.66 -1.35 6.95
N VAL A 5 -13.50 -0.86 5.72
CA VAL A 5 -12.96 -1.63 4.61
C VAL A 5 -11.52 -1.20 4.29
N GLN A 6 -10.87 -0.63 5.30
CA GLN A 6 -9.50 -0.17 5.19
C GLN A 6 -8.58 -1.04 6.02
N ALA A 7 -7.39 -1.28 5.52
CA ALA A 7 -6.35 -2.01 6.23
C ALA A 7 -5.07 -1.19 6.22
N ALA A 8 -4.43 -1.11 7.37
CA ALA A 8 -3.11 -0.47 7.48
C ALA A 8 -2.05 -1.52 7.17
N GLU A 9 -1.21 -1.21 6.19
CA GLU A 9 -0.14 -2.11 5.76
C GLU A 9 1.20 -1.41 5.80
N SER A 10 2.23 -2.15 6.18
CA SER A 10 3.59 -1.65 6.17
C SER A 10 4.29 -2.12 4.91
N VAL A 11 4.89 -1.17 4.18
CA VAL A 11 5.62 -1.47 2.96
C VAL A 11 7.05 -0.97 3.09
N THR A 12 7.97 -1.64 2.41
CA THR A 12 9.38 -1.25 2.40
C THR A 12 9.66 -0.41 1.16
N CYS A 13 10.22 0.77 1.36
CA CYS A 13 10.60 1.64 0.25
C CYS A 13 11.64 0.93 -0.61
N PRO A 14 11.42 0.86 -1.95
CA PRO A 14 12.38 0.18 -2.83
C PRO A 14 13.69 0.94 -3.05
N TYR A 15 13.77 2.18 -2.56
CA TYR A 15 14.98 2.99 -2.71
C TYR A 15 15.84 2.99 -1.47
N CYS A 16 15.25 3.27 -0.31
CA CYS A 16 16.02 3.45 0.93
C CYS A 16 15.83 2.31 1.95
N GLY A 17 14.87 1.42 1.72
CA GLY A 17 14.63 0.28 2.59
C GLY A 17 13.87 0.59 3.87
N GLN A 18 13.38 1.80 4.05
CA GLN A 18 12.61 2.17 5.23
C GLN A 18 11.16 1.71 5.12
N ALA A 19 10.59 1.36 6.28
CA ALA A 19 9.18 0.98 6.33
C ALA A 19 8.29 2.22 6.27
N ASN A 20 7.22 2.13 5.50
CA ASN A 20 6.20 3.15 5.39
C ASN A 20 4.84 2.52 5.66
N GLU A 21 3.96 3.22 6.36
CA GLU A 21 2.61 2.75 6.56
C GLU A 21 1.67 3.32 5.52
N LEU A 22 0.85 2.44 4.96
CA LEU A 22 -0.17 2.81 3.98
C LEU A 22 -1.53 2.33 4.46
N VAL A 23 -2.56 3.08 4.08
CA VAL A 23 -3.95 2.67 4.30
C VAL A 23 -4.49 2.20 2.96
N VAL A 24 -4.93 0.95 2.92
CA VAL A 24 -5.44 0.31 1.72
C VAL A 24 -6.94 0.14 1.84
N ASP A 25 -7.68 0.54 0.80
CA ASP A 25 -9.13 0.34 0.73
C ASP A 25 -9.39 -1.08 0.22
N THR A 26 -9.79 -1.96 1.11
CA THR A 26 -10.02 -3.36 0.79
C THR A 26 -11.31 -3.61 0.03
N SER A 27 -12.12 -2.58 -0.21
CA SER A 27 -13.30 -2.71 -1.06
C SER A 27 -12.94 -2.75 -2.55
N VAL A 28 -11.71 -2.39 -2.91
CA VAL A 28 -11.22 -2.42 -4.28
C VAL A 28 -10.35 -3.66 -4.46
N PRO A 29 -10.80 -4.66 -5.26
CA PRO A 29 -10.09 -5.94 -5.37
C PRO A 29 -8.67 -5.84 -5.90
N SER A 30 -8.44 -4.91 -6.80
CA SER A 30 -7.11 -4.71 -7.40
C SER A 30 -6.88 -3.22 -7.55
N GLN A 31 -5.76 -2.75 -7.04
CA GLN A 31 -5.47 -1.32 -7.10
C GLN A 31 -3.98 -1.07 -7.26
N ARG A 32 -3.67 0.01 -7.95
CA ARG A 32 -2.32 0.47 -8.16
C ARG A 32 -2.29 1.97 -7.97
N PHE A 33 -1.33 2.44 -7.20
CA PHE A 33 -1.18 3.87 -6.95
C PHE A 33 0.28 4.20 -6.65
N THR A 34 0.60 5.48 -6.76
CA THR A 34 1.92 5.99 -6.44
C THR A 34 1.87 6.68 -5.09
N THR A 35 2.87 6.40 -4.24
CA THR A 35 3.03 7.08 -2.96
C THR A 35 4.47 7.50 -2.78
N ASP A 36 4.71 8.46 -1.90
CA ASP A 36 6.06 8.94 -1.63
C ASP A 36 6.59 8.35 -0.33
N CYS A 37 7.88 7.99 -0.33
CA CYS A 37 8.54 7.55 0.88
C CYS A 37 8.63 8.70 1.87
N GLU A 38 8.34 8.41 3.15
CA GLU A 38 8.40 9.42 4.20
C GLU A 38 9.84 9.82 4.56
N VAL A 39 10.81 9.01 4.19
CA VAL A 39 12.21 9.22 4.55
C VAL A 39 13.01 9.82 3.39
N CYS A 40 13.01 9.16 2.23
CA CYS A 40 13.78 9.64 1.08
C CYS A 40 12.97 10.50 0.12
N CYS A 41 11.67 10.61 0.32
CA CYS A 41 10.74 11.43 -0.46
C CYS A 41 10.67 11.05 -1.94
N ARG A 42 11.06 9.84 -2.31
CA ARG A 42 10.96 9.39 -3.69
C ARG A 42 9.65 8.68 -3.94
N PRO A 43 9.01 8.91 -5.09
CA PRO A 43 7.78 8.20 -5.43
C PRO A 43 8.05 6.76 -5.84
N PHE A 44 7.19 5.86 -5.40
CA PHE A 44 7.22 4.46 -5.83
C PHE A 44 5.80 3.96 -6.05
N GLU A 45 5.67 2.92 -6.86
CA GLU A 45 4.36 2.35 -7.15
C GLU A 45 4.03 1.22 -6.20
N VAL A 46 2.74 1.18 -5.82
CA VAL A 46 2.20 0.15 -4.94
C VAL A 46 1.14 -0.62 -5.70
N PHE A 47 1.23 -1.96 -5.66
CA PHE A 47 0.27 -2.86 -6.28
C PHE A 47 -0.37 -3.68 -5.18
N VAL A 48 -1.70 -3.64 -5.09
CA VAL A 48 -2.43 -4.33 -4.03
C VAL A 48 -3.52 -5.20 -4.64
N GLU A 49 -3.58 -6.45 -4.17
CA GLU A 49 -4.67 -7.36 -4.45
C GLU A 49 -5.36 -7.67 -3.13
N CYS A 50 -6.67 -7.49 -3.07
CA CYS A 50 -7.38 -7.71 -1.82
C CYS A 50 -8.80 -8.21 -2.03
N GLU A 51 -9.37 -8.74 -0.95
CA GLU A 51 -10.77 -9.06 -0.81
C GLU A 51 -11.35 -8.14 0.25
N PRO A 52 -12.69 -7.99 0.33
CA PRO A 52 -13.28 -7.15 1.37
C PRO A 52 -12.78 -7.55 2.75
N GLY A 53 -12.13 -6.61 3.42
CA GLY A 53 -11.58 -6.80 4.75
C GLY A 53 -10.22 -7.50 4.84
N GLU A 54 -9.62 -7.89 3.71
CA GLU A 54 -8.36 -8.63 3.72
C GLU A 54 -7.47 -8.25 2.55
N VAL A 55 -6.18 -8.03 2.84
CA VAL A 55 -5.16 -7.81 1.80
C VAL A 55 -4.53 -9.15 1.47
N LEU A 56 -4.64 -9.56 0.21
CA LEU A 56 -4.13 -10.85 -0.25
C LEU A 56 -2.67 -10.76 -0.67
N SER A 57 -2.30 -9.69 -1.37
CA SER A 57 -0.91 -9.46 -1.72
C SER A 57 -0.65 -7.97 -1.85
N LEU A 58 0.60 -7.58 -1.59
CA LEU A 58 1.02 -6.20 -1.66
C LEU A 58 2.46 -6.16 -2.15
N ASN A 59 2.69 -5.41 -3.22
CA ASN A 59 4.01 -5.28 -3.82
C ASN A 59 4.31 -3.82 -4.06
N VAL A 60 5.60 -3.47 -4.02
CA VAL A 60 6.08 -2.13 -4.34
C VAL A 60 7.11 -2.23 -5.43
N GLN A 61 7.20 -1.17 -6.24
CA GLN A 61 8.13 -1.14 -7.36
C GLN A 61 8.73 0.25 -7.48
N ALA A 62 10.04 0.31 -7.68
CA ALA A 62 10.73 1.56 -7.96
C ALA A 62 10.31 2.11 -9.32
N ASN A 63 10.12 3.40 -9.38
CA ASN A 63 9.83 4.10 -10.64
C ASN A 63 11.09 4.34 -11.45
#